data_072444f97d8de7dffaad64b06ee4201b
#
_entry.id   072444f97d8de7dffaad64b06ee4201b
#
_cell.length_a   1.000
_cell.length_b   1.000
_cell.length_c   1.000
_cell.angle_alpha   90.00
_cell.angle_beta   90.00
_cell.angle_gamma   90.00
#
_symmetry.space_group_name_H-M   'P 1'
#
loop_
_entity.id
_entity.type
_entity.pdbx_description
1 polymer ?
#
loop_
_entity_poly.entity_id
_entity_poly.type
_entity_poly.pdbx_seq_one_letter_code
_entity_poly.pdbx_strand_id
1 'polypeptide(L)'
;MKVYYYHTTDIQTILNGWRKGTYPGHFLYGATHLEAKGIGVVWHKFHFFPHRWQQSLYVAWQVLTCREHFDAIYATTFRGLEIIVFLRALGLYRKPICVWHHQPVVTAKSGMRECVARLFYRGLDELFFFSQKIIDDSLQSKKARRAHMHIARWGSDLDYYDRLLRSSAQASTAPFQSLLPEIQPHRHGFISTGKEMRDMPTLVSAFRTTEAPLDIYICHAYGGTDYEKLFNELGTDKNTHVHFIEGLAHQAMSLKVNAAACVVICCKETNYTVGLTTVVEALALGIPLICSRNPQMPVDIDREKCGITVDYYDTEGWINAIRYMVEHPEEAAQMGQRGRAFAEKELNLANCAEDVAQVLSHVCQAQS
;
A
#
# COMPACT_ATOMS: atom_id res chain seq x y z
N MET A 1 -16.31 0.06 22.59
CA MET A 1 -15.90 -1.09 21.76
C MET A 1 -14.39 -1.15 21.65
N LYS A 2 -13.80 -2.36 21.64
CA LYS A 2 -12.35 -2.57 21.43
C LYS A 2 -12.13 -3.64 20.36
N VAL A 3 -11.05 -3.51 19.58
CA VAL A 3 -10.64 -4.51 18.60
C VAL A 3 -9.25 -5.05 18.92
N TYR A 4 -9.04 -6.35 18.69
CA TYR A 4 -7.72 -6.94 18.70
C TYR A 4 -7.09 -6.73 17.33
N TYR A 5 -6.08 -5.87 17.27
CA TYR A 5 -5.43 -5.53 16.01
C TYR A 5 -4.26 -6.46 15.72
N TYR A 6 -4.30 -7.12 14.58
CA TYR A 6 -3.27 -8.06 14.12
C TYR A 6 -2.58 -7.58 12.84
N HIS A 7 -1.26 -7.64 12.86
CA HIS A 7 -0.41 -7.38 11.70
C HIS A 7 0.77 -8.37 11.71
N THR A 8 1.29 -8.75 10.54
CA THR A 8 2.43 -9.68 10.40
C THR A 8 3.80 -9.05 10.60
N THR A 9 3.87 -7.74 10.78
CA THR A 9 5.11 -6.99 11.06
C THR A 9 5.11 -6.47 12.50
N ASP A 10 6.27 -5.97 12.94
CA ASP A 10 6.39 -5.37 14.27
C ASP A 10 5.61 -4.06 14.38
N ILE A 11 4.40 -4.19 14.94
CA ILE A 11 3.47 -3.07 15.16
C ILE A 11 4.11 -1.99 16.04
N GLN A 12 4.86 -2.38 17.07
CA GLN A 12 5.42 -1.43 18.03
C GLN A 12 6.48 -0.53 17.39
N THR A 13 7.31 -1.09 16.50
CA THR A 13 8.27 -0.31 15.73
C THR A 13 7.58 0.72 14.85
N ILE A 14 6.53 0.32 14.12
CA ILE A 14 5.75 1.24 13.27
C ILE A 14 5.06 2.31 14.14
N LEU A 15 4.41 1.91 15.24
CA LEU A 15 3.67 2.80 16.13
C LEU A 15 4.59 3.85 16.78
N ASN A 16 5.76 3.40 17.24
CA ASN A 16 6.75 4.30 17.82
C ASN A 16 7.32 5.27 16.78
N GLY A 17 7.57 4.79 15.56
CA GLY A 17 7.99 5.65 14.44
C GLY A 17 6.91 6.67 14.08
N TRP A 18 5.64 6.26 14.01
CA TRP A 18 4.51 7.15 13.74
C TRP A 18 4.36 8.23 14.82
N ARG A 19 4.41 7.86 16.09
CA ARG A 19 4.34 8.81 17.22
C ARG A 19 5.50 9.82 17.20
N LYS A 20 6.67 9.40 16.74
CA LYS A 20 7.85 10.26 16.56
C LYS A 20 7.83 11.06 15.25
N GLY A 21 6.88 10.80 14.34
CA GLY A 21 6.82 11.41 13.03
C GLY A 21 7.89 10.94 12.03
N THR A 22 8.54 9.80 12.28
CA THR A 22 9.57 9.21 11.42
C THR A 22 9.05 8.07 10.53
N TYR A 23 7.81 7.64 10.75
CA TYR A 23 7.16 6.56 10.02
C TYR A 23 5.69 6.91 9.76
N PRO A 24 5.15 6.69 8.54
CA PRO A 24 3.77 7.03 8.24
C PRO A 24 2.78 6.01 8.84
N GLY A 25 1.67 6.51 9.37
CA GLY A 25 0.66 5.71 10.07
C GLY A 25 -0.21 4.84 9.16
N HIS A 26 -0.25 5.10 7.85
CA HIS A 26 -1.08 4.33 6.92
C HIS A 26 -0.67 2.85 6.80
N PHE A 27 0.56 2.50 7.15
CA PHE A 27 1.00 1.10 7.24
C PHE A 27 0.29 0.30 8.35
N LEU A 28 -0.42 0.99 9.25
CA LEU A 28 -1.29 0.36 10.25
C LEU A 28 -2.79 0.40 9.84
N TYR A 29 -3.08 0.60 8.56
CA TYR A 29 -4.40 0.40 7.96
C TYR A 29 -5.54 1.10 8.72
N GLY A 30 -5.36 2.35 9.09
CA GLY A 30 -6.33 3.14 9.84
C GLY A 30 -6.33 2.92 11.35
N ALA A 31 -5.66 1.88 11.87
CA ALA A 31 -5.71 1.52 13.29
C ALA A 31 -5.23 2.63 14.23
N THR A 32 -4.32 3.49 13.77
CA THR A 32 -3.82 4.65 14.52
C THR A 32 -4.90 5.72 14.81
N HIS A 33 -5.99 5.73 14.05
CA HIS A 33 -7.07 6.72 14.16
C HIS A 33 -8.37 6.12 14.72
N LEU A 34 -8.42 4.82 15.03
CA LEU A 34 -9.63 4.17 15.55
C LEU A 34 -10.04 4.69 16.93
N GLU A 35 -9.08 5.04 17.79
CA GLU A 35 -9.39 5.61 19.11
C GLU A 35 -10.17 6.93 19.00
N ALA A 36 -9.83 7.77 18.03
CA ALA A 36 -10.56 9.00 17.73
C ALA A 36 -12.00 8.73 17.22
N LYS A 37 -12.28 7.50 16.78
CA LYS A 37 -13.62 7.02 16.37
C LYS A 37 -14.34 6.24 17.49
N GLY A 38 -13.82 6.27 18.72
CA GLY A 38 -14.41 5.55 19.86
C GLY A 38 -14.14 4.05 19.88
N ILE A 39 -13.16 3.56 19.09
CA ILE A 39 -12.80 2.16 19.02
C ILE A 39 -11.41 1.97 19.64
N GLY A 40 -11.33 1.38 20.82
CA GLY A 40 -10.07 1.05 21.47
C GLY A 40 -9.33 -0.07 20.72
N VAL A 41 -7.99 -0.06 20.80
CA VAL A 41 -7.15 -1.02 20.08
C VAL A 41 -6.29 -1.82 21.05
N VAL A 42 -6.43 -3.14 21.02
CA VAL A 42 -5.55 -4.09 21.71
C VAL A 42 -4.51 -4.56 20.68
N TRP A 43 -3.28 -4.11 20.84
CA TRP A 43 -2.22 -4.36 19.87
C TRP A 43 -1.63 -5.76 20.03
N HIS A 44 -1.56 -6.54 18.92
CA HIS A 44 -0.88 -7.83 18.89
C HIS A 44 0.62 -7.66 19.21
N LYS A 45 1.14 -8.57 20.05
CA LYS A 45 2.58 -8.62 20.35
C LYS A 45 3.28 -9.42 19.26
N PHE A 46 4.07 -8.73 18.44
CA PHE A 46 4.83 -9.36 17.36
C PHE A 46 5.92 -10.29 17.90
N HIS A 47 6.06 -11.43 17.25
CA HIS A 47 7.22 -12.31 17.37
C HIS A 47 7.50 -12.97 16.02
N PHE A 48 8.78 -12.98 15.63
CA PHE A 48 9.18 -13.62 14.39
C PHE A 48 9.31 -15.13 14.55
N PHE A 49 8.74 -15.88 13.62
CA PHE A 49 8.91 -17.34 13.51
C PHE A 49 9.34 -17.71 12.08
N PRO A 50 10.29 -18.63 11.91
CA PRO A 50 10.73 -19.07 10.58
C PRO A 50 9.65 -19.88 9.84
N HIS A 51 8.74 -20.54 10.58
CA HIS A 51 7.69 -21.37 9.99
C HIS A 51 6.30 -20.82 10.27
N ARG A 52 5.45 -20.79 9.23
CA ARG A 52 4.08 -20.26 9.29
C ARG A 52 3.20 -20.94 10.35
N TRP A 53 3.33 -22.25 10.54
CA TRP A 53 2.55 -22.97 11.54
C TRP A 53 2.86 -22.52 12.98
N GLN A 54 4.12 -22.21 13.29
CA GLN A 54 4.53 -21.68 14.58
C GLN A 54 3.88 -20.30 14.83
N GLN A 55 3.90 -19.46 13.82
CA GLN A 55 3.21 -18.17 13.87
C GLN A 55 1.71 -18.33 14.13
N SER A 56 1.04 -19.27 13.42
CA SER A 56 -0.39 -19.50 13.60
C SER A 56 -0.71 -20.01 15.03
N LEU A 57 0.11 -20.88 15.61
CA LEU A 57 -0.03 -21.31 16.98
C LEU A 57 0.17 -20.18 17.98
N TYR A 58 1.20 -19.36 17.78
CA TYR A 58 1.49 -18.21 18.65
C TYR A 58 0.36 -17.17 18.63
N VAL A 59 -0.13 -16.83 17.43
CA VAL A 59 -1.25 -15.89 17.28
C VAL A 59 -2.51 -16.45 17.92
N ALA A 60 -2.82 -17.73 17.70
CA ALA A 60 -3.96 -18.37 18.34
C ALA A 60 -3.86 -18.34 19.87
N TRP A 61 -2.69 -18.66 20.42
CA TRP A 61 -2.42 -18.58 21.84
C TRP A 61 -2.64 -17.16 22.37
N GLN A 62 -2.07 -16.13 21.72
CA GLN A 62 -2.24 -14.74 22.14
C GLN A 62 -3.70 -14.28 22.12
N VAL A 63 -4.43 -14.61 21.06
CA VAL A 63 -5.84 -14.24 20.92
C VAL A 63 -6.70 -14.92 22.00
N LEU A 64 -6.49 -16.23 22.24
CA LEU A 64 -7.30 -17.02 23.17
C LEU A 64 -6.97 -16.71 24.65
N THR A 65 -5.73 -16.30 24.94
CA THR A 65 -5.29 -15.98 26.32
C THR A 65 -5.22 -14.48 26.59
N CYS A 66 -5.72 -13.64 25.66
CA CYS A 66 -5.72 -12.20 25.81
C CYS A 66 -6.54 -11.81 27.06
N ARG A 67 -5.89 -11.13 28.01
CA ARG A 67 -6.53 -10.67 29.25
C ARG A 67 -7.38 -9.41 29.06
N GLU A 68 -7.06 -8.61 28.05
CA GLU A 68 -7.86 -7.44 27.71
C GLU A 68 -9.12 -7.87 26.96
N HIS A 69 -10.25 -7.27 27.34
CA HIS A 69 -11.49 -7.48 26.60
C HIS A 69 -11.39 -6.81 25.22
N PHE A 70 -11.83 -7.51 24.20
CA PHE A 70 -12.05 -6.99 22.86
C PHE A 70 -13.29 -7.65 22.24
N ASP A 71 -13.92 -6.96 21.31
CA ASP A 71 -15.20 -7.35 20.71
C ASP A 71 -15.00 -8.06 19.38
N ALA A 72 -14.00 -7.65 18.59
CA ALA A 72 -13.68 -8.19 17.25
C ALA A 72 -12.17 -8.29 17.02
N ILE A 73 -11.76 -9.12 16.07
CA ILE A 73 -10.40 -9.09 15.49
C ILE A 73 -10.43 -8.21 14.25
N TYR A 74 -9.53 -7.23 14.20
CA TYR A 74 -9.23 -6.44 13.03
C TYR A 74 -7.80 -6.76 12.55
N ALA A 75 -7.67 -7.28 11.34
CA ALA A 75 -6.39 -7.80 10.84
C ALA A 75 -6.05 -7.27 9.45
N THR A 76 -4.78 -6.96 9.23
CA THR A 76 -4.29 -6.52 7.90
C THR A 76 -4.08 -7.68 6.94
N THR A 77 -4.10 -8.91 7.41
CA THR A 77 -4.00 -10.15 6.63
C THR A 77 -4.50 -11.33 7.46
N PHE A 78 -4.93 -12.38 6.78
CA PHE A 78 -5.30 -13.63 7.45
C PHE A 78 -4.10 -14.54 7.77
N ARG A 79 -2.89 -14.24 7.23
CA ARG A 79 -1.69 -15.05 7.50
C ARG A 79 -1.35 -15.03 8.99
N GLY A 80 -1.28 -16.20 9.60
CA GLY A 80 -1.09 -16.36 11.04
C GLY A 80 -2.39 -16.50 11.84
N LEU A 81 -3.54 -16.11 11.29
CA LEU A 81 -4.84 -16.24 11.92
C LEU A 81 -5.55 -17.58 11.59
N GLU A 82 -4.95 -18.46 10.81
CA GLU A 82 -5.62 -19.64 10.25
C GLU A 82 -6.34 -20.47 11.29
N ILE A 83 -5.73 -20.72 12.46
CA ILE A 83 -6.33 -21.52 13.54
C ILE A 83 -7.59 -20.82 14.05
N ILE A 84 -7.52 -19.53 14.36
CA ILE A 84 -8.66 -18.77 14.88
C ILE A 84 -9.80 -18.71 13.85
N VAL A 85 -9.47 -18.53 12.58
CA VAL A 85 -10.44 -18.51 11.47
C VAL A 85 -11.16 -19.86 11.35
N PHE A 86 -10.43 -21.01 11.44
CA PHE A 86 -11.07 -22.32 11.45
C PHE A 86 -11.90 -22.56 12.71
N LEU A 87 -11.44 -22.14 13.89
CA LEU A 87 -12.25 -22.19 15.11
C LEU A 87 -13.54 -21.37 14.97
N ARG A 88 -13.46 -20.20 14.32
CA ARG A 88 -14.64 -19.37 14.01
C ARG A 88 -15.59 -20.09 13.05
N ALA A 89 -15.06 -20.65 11.96
CA ALA A 89 -15.84 -21.40 10.95
C ALA A 89 -16.59 -22.59 11.54
N LEU A 90 -16.02 -23.23 12.61
CA LEU A 90 -16.59 -24.35 13.32
C LEU A 90 -17.50 -23.93 14.50
N GLY A 91 -17.66 -22.63 14.77
CA GLY A 91 -18.47 -22.12 15.88
C GLY A 91 -17.81 -22.20 17.27
N LEU A 92 -16.53 -22.59 17.33
CA LEU A 92 -15.76 -22.70 18.58
C LEU A 92 -15.18 -21.36 19.06
N TYR A 93 -15.03 -20.39 18.16
CA TYR A 93 -14.65 -19.02 18.45
C TYR A 93 -15.78 -18.08 18.04
N ARG A 94 -16.21 -17.18 18.95
CA ARG A 94 -17.45 -16.42 18.76
C ARG A 94 -17.25 -15.00 18.26
N LYS A 95 -16.08 -14.38 18.51
CA LYS A 95 -15.85 -12.97 18.13
C LYS A 95 -15.63 -12.86 16.62
N PRO A 96 -16.17 -11.82 15.96
CA PRO A 96 -16.01 -11.64 14.51
C PRO A 96 -14.58 -11.35 14.12
N ILE A 97 -14.26 -11.72 12.87
CA ILE A 97 -12.95 -11.53 12.27
C ILE A 97 -13.11 -10.68 11.00
N CYS A 98 -12.58 -9.46 11.05
CA CYS A 98 -12.55 -8.50 9.96
C CYS A 98 -11.13 -8.41 9.42
N VAL A 99 -10.92 -8.68 8.12
CA VAL A 99 -9.57 -8.82 7.57
C VAL A 99 -9.42 -8.15 6.21
N TRP A 100 -8.26 -7.53 5.97
CA TRP A 100 -7.87 -7.06 4.66
C TRP A 100 -7.49 -8.22 3.75
N HIS A 101 -8.01 -8.19 2.53
CA HIS A 101 -7.72 -9.13 1.47
C HIS A 101 -7.02 -8.42 0.31
N HIS A 102 -5.73 -8.66 0.15
CA HIS A 102 -4.87 -7.91 -0.78
C HIS A 102 -4.96 -8.39 -2.22
N GLN A 103 -5.54 -9.58 -2.43
CA GLN A 103 -5.67 -10.23 -3.74
C GLN A 103 -7.11 -10.70 -3.92
N PRO A 104 -7.56 -10.99 -5.14
CA PRO A 104 -8.87 -11.58 -5.33
C PRO A 104 -9.00 -12.95 -4.64
N VAL A 105 -10.19 -13.24 -4.12
CA VAL A 105 -10.54 -14.57 -3.62
C VAL A 105 -10.75 -15.50 -4.81
N VAL A 106 -9.83 -16.43 -5.04
CA VAL A 106 -9.84 -17.30 -6.22
C VAL A 106 -10.30 -18.72 -5.89
N THR A 107 -10.84 -19.42 -6.87
CA THR A 107 -11.17 -20.85 -6.77
C THR A 107 -9.90 -21.68 -6.66
N ALA A 108 -9.87 -22.65 -5.74
CA ALA A 108 -8.71 -23.52 -5.58
C ALA A 108 -8.63 -24.58 -6.70
N LYS A 109 -7.39 -25.00 -7.00
CA LYS A 109 -7.12 -25.94 -8.13
C LYS A 109 -7.66 -27.37 -7.92
N SER A 110 -8.01 -27.78 -6.69
CA SER A 110 -8.54 -29.12 -6.41
C SER A 110 -9.78 -29.05 -5.52
N GLY A 111 -10.70 -30.02 -5.65
CA GLY A 111 -11.95 -30.07 -4.90
C GLY A 111 -11.75 -30.09 -3.38
N MET A 112 -10.78 -30.88 -2.88
CA MET A 112 -10.46 -30.91 -1.45
C MET A 112 -9.97 -29.55 -0.93
N ARG A 113 -9.04 -28.91 -1.66
CA ARG A 113 -8.54 -27.57 -1.32
C ARG A 113 -9.67 -26.53 -1.40
N GLU A 114 -10.58 -26.68 -2.34
CA GLU A 114 -11.74 -25.82 -2.46
C GLU A 114 -12.68 -25.95 -1.25
N CYS A 115 -12.95 -27.17 -0.79
CA CYS A 115 -13.74 -27.40 0.43
C CYS A 115 -13.10 -26.77 1.66
N VAL A 116 -11.78 -26.95 1.84
CA VAL A 116 -11.04 -26.35 2.94
C VAL A 116 -11.07 -24.80 2.84
N ALA A 117 -10.89 -24.26 1.62
CA ALA A 117 -10.96 -22.83 1.42
C ALA A 117 -12.36 -22.25 1.71
N ARG A 118 -13.44 -22.96 1.28
CA ARG A 118 -14.82 -22.56 1.62
C ARG A 118 -15.07 -22.57 3.13
N LEU A 119 -14.58 -23.59 3.84
CA LEU A 119 -14.66 -23.63 5.30
C LEU A 119 -13.89 -22.45 5.90
N PHE A 120 -12.67 -22.16 5.42
CA PHE A 120 -11.87 -21.03 5.88
C PHE A 120 -12.62 -19.69 5.73
N TYR A 121 -13.16 -19.40 4.53
CA TYR A 121 -13.88 -18.14 4.30
C TYR A 121 -15.20 -18.02 5.10
N ARG A 122 -15.79 -19.12 5.57
CA ARG A 122 -16.91 -19.07 6.53
C ARG A 122 -16.51 -18.53 7.89
N GLY A 123 -15.23 -18.59 8.24
CA GLY A 123 -14.69 -18.06 9.50
C GLY A 123 -14.26 -16.59 9.41
N LEU A 124 -14.43 -15.94 8.26
CA LEU A 124 -14.17 -14.51 8.07
C LEU A 124 -15.52 -13.79 7.98
N ASP A 125 -15.75 -12.83 8.87
CA ASP A 125 -17.02 -12.11 8.91
C ASP A 125 -17.04 -10.96 7.92
N GLU A 126 -16.00 -10.10 7.89
CA GLU A 126 -15.93 -8.97 6.95
C GLU A 126 -14.55 -8.91 6.27
N LEU A 127 -14.57 -8.58 4.98
CA LEU A 127 -13.39 -8.48 4.12
C LEU A 127 -13.22 -7.05 3.61
N PHE A 128 -12.06 -6.46 3.87
CA PHE A 128 -11.68 -5.18 3.29
C PHE A 128 -10.86 -5.37 2.02
N PHE A 129 -11.14 -4.57 1.03
CA PHE A 129 -10.45 -4.55 -0.26
C PHE A 129 -10.07 -3.14 -0.65
N PHE A 130 -9.06 -3.01 -1.52
CA PHE A 130 -8.59 -1.71 -2.00
C PHE A 130 -9.48 -1.14 -3.12
N SER A 131 -10.10 -2.00 -3.94
CA SER A 131 -10.85 -1.56 -5.11
C SER A 131 -12.06 -2.45 -5.41
N GLN A 132 -13.02 -1.88 -6.15
CA GLN A 132 -14.20 -2.60 -6.61
C GLN A 132 -13.83 -3.77 -7.53
N LYS A 133 -12.81 -3.61 -8.38
CA LYS A 133 -12.36 -4.66 -9.30
C LYS A 133 -11.90 -5.93 -8.56
N ILE A 134 -11.18 -5.79 -7.44
CA ILE A 134 -10.78 -6.95 -6.62
C ILE A 134 -12.01 -7.64 -6.01
N ILE A 135 -13.04 -6.89 -5.60
CA ILE A 135 -14.30 -7.44 -5.11
C ILE A 135 -15.00 -8.22 -6.21
N ASP A 136 -15.14 -7.64 -7.42
CA ASP A 136 -15.83 -8.27 -8.55
C ASP A 136 -15.14 -9.58 -8.96
N ASP A 137 -13.80 -9.58 -9.00
CA ASP A 137 -13.02 -10.78 -9.26
C ASP A 137 -13.18 -11.83 -8.14
N SER A 138 -13.27 -11.39 -6.88
CA SER A 138 -13.46 -12.26 -5.73
C SER A 138 -14.82 -12.95 -5.72
N LEU A 139 -15.87 -12.27 -6.18
CA LEU A 139 -17.23 -12.81 -6.25
C LEU A 139 -17.34 -14.03 -7.17
N GLN A 140 -16.48 -14.14 -8.18
CA GLN A 140 -16.46 -15.29 -9.10
C GLN A 140 -16.17 -16.60 -8.36
N SER A 141 -15.44 -16.56 -7.24
CA SER A 141 -15.14 -17.74 -6.42
C SER A 141 -16.33 -18.28 -5.62
N LYS A 142 -17.35 -17.46 -5.37
CA LYS A 142 -18.53 -17.76 -4.54
C LYS A 142 -18.19 -18.19 -3.10
N LYS A 143 -17.04 -17.79 -2.57
CA LYS A 143 -16.58 -18.12 -1.20
C LYS A 143 -17.02 -17.11 -0.16
N ALA A 144 -17.17 -15.86 -0.55
CA ALA A 144 -17.68 -14.80 0.30
C ALA A 144 -18.83 -14.07 -0.39
N ARG A 145 -19.75 -13.52 0.40
CA ARG A 145 -20.92 -12.79 -0.09
C ARG A 145 -20.58 -11.32 -0.27
N ARG A 146 -21.16 -10.67 -1.29
CA ARG A 146 -20.96 -9.24 -1.55
C ARG A 146 -21.24 -8.35 -0.33
N ALA A 147 -22.25 -8.72 0.48
CA ALA A 147 -22.64 -7.98 1.68
C ALA A 147 -21.51 -7.89 2.75
N HIS A 148 -20.55 -8.82 2.71
CA HIS A 148 -19.41 -8.90 3.63
C HIS A 148 -18.10 -8.42 2.98
N MET A 149 -18.17 -7.72 1.86
CA MET A 149 -17.01 -7.19 1.14
C MET A 149 -17.09 -5.66 1.08
N HIS A 150 -16.10 -5.00 1.62
CA HIS A 150 -16.06 -3.54 1.77
C HIS A 150 -14.84 -2.96 1.08
N ILE A 151 -15.02 -1.85 0.40
CA ILE A 151 -13.89 -1.02 -0.03
C ILE A 151 -13.53 -0.14 1.16
N ALA A 152 -12.25 -0.13 1.52
CA ALA A 152 -11.73 0.89 2.41
C ALA A 152 -10.62 1.65 1.69
N ARG A 153 -10.71 2.99 1.75
CA ARG A 153 -9.86 3.93 1.01
C ARG A 153 -8.47 4.01 1.65
N TRP A 154 -7.70 2.94 1.51
CA TRP A 154 -6.35 2.89 2.05
C TRP A 154 -5.49 3.96 1.38
N GLY A 155 -5.12 5.00 2.11
CA GLY A 155 -4.44 6.17 1.61
C GLY A 155 -3.36 6.68 2.56
N SER A 156 -2.70 7.74 2.12
CA SER A 156 -1.51 8.29 2.78
C SER A 156 -1.80 8.94 4.13
N ASP A 157 -0.82 8.89 5.02
CA ASP A 157 -0.73 9.72 6.23
C ASP A 157 -0.26 11.13 5.82
N LEU A 158 -1.20 12.01 5.50
CA LEU A 158 -0.90 13.36 5.03
C LEU A 158 -0.14 14.18 6.07
N ASP A 159 -0.45 14.01 7.36
CA ASP A 159 0.25 14.71 8.44
C ASP A 159 1.75 14.36 8.48
N TYR A 160 2.09 13.10 8.18
CA TYR A 160 3.48 12.67 8.06
C TYR A 160 4.17 13.37 6.90
N TYR A 161 3.57 13.36 5.72
CA TYR A 161 4.16 13.98 4.52
C TYR A 161 4.23 15.51 4.64
N ASP A 162 3.24 16.16 5.24
CA ASP A 162 3.25 17.60 5.48
C ASP A 162 4.36 18.02 6.46
N ARG A 163 4.60 17.22 7.48
CA ARG A 163 5.76 17.44 8.38
C ARG A 163 7.09 17.28 7.65
N LEU A 164 7.20 16.27 6.77
CA LEU A 164 8.38 16.06 5.96
C LEU A 164 8.66 17.26 5.05
N LEU A 165 7.65 17.75 4.34
CA LEU A 165 7.76 18.91 3.45
C LEU A 165 8.17 20.17 4.21
N ARG A 166 7.59 20.42 5.38
CA ARG A 166 7.97 21.55 6.26
C ARG A 166 9.40 21.45 6.75
N SER A 167 9.86 20.27 7.13
CA SER A 167 11.24 20.06 7.60
C SER A 167 12.26 20.27 6.49
N SER A 168 11.95 19.84 5.25
CA SER A 168 12.81 20.05 4.09
C SER A 168 12.88 21.52 3.67
N ALA A 169 11.78 22.26 3.77
CA ALA A 169 11.75 23.70 3.49
C ALA A 169 12.53 24.53 4.51
N GLN A 170 12.53 24.14 5.79
CA GLN A 170 13.31 24.83 6.84
C GLN A 170 14.83 24.57 6.73
N ALA A 171 15.24 23.45 6.14
CA ALA A 171 16.65 23.17 5.85
C ALA A 171 17.20 23.99 4.67
N SER A 172 16.32 24.53 3.83
CA SER A 172 16.64 25.47 2.76
C SER A 172 16.52 26.89 3.31
N THR A 173 17.61 27.64 3.40
CA THR A 173 17.72 29.00 4.01
C THR A 173 17.03 30.11 3.20
N ALA A 174 15.88 29.86 2.59
CA ALA A 174 15.05 30.84 1.91
C ALA A 174 13.86 31.29 2.78
N PRO A 175 13.52 32.58 2.83
CA PRO A 175 12.43 33.07 3.66
C PRO A 175 11.09 32.46 3.20
N PHE A 176 10.33 32.03 4.19
CA PHE A 176 9.03 31.40 4.13
C PHE A 176 8.02 32.25 3.35
N GLN A 177 7.56 31.79 2.18
CA GLN A 177 6.37 32.31 1.51
C GLN A 177 5.49 31.14 1.06
N SER A 178 4.23 31.21 1.52
CA SER A 178 3.04 30.45 1.19
C SER A 178 2.95 28.95 1.60
N LEU A 179 1.83 28.64 2.27
CA LEU A 179 1.44 27.31 2.80
C LEU A 179 0.80 26.36 1.78
N LEU A 180 0.90 26.67 0.49
CA LEU A 180 0.55 25.74 -0.58
C LEU A 180 1.84 25.17 -1.17
N PRO A 181 1.86 23.91 -1.64
CA PRO A 181 3.01 23.38 -2.34
C PRO A 181 3.16 24.15 -3.65
N GLU A 182 3.80 25.32 -3.57
CA GLU A 182 4.42 25.90 -4.75
C GLU A 182 5.37 24.83 -5.31
N ILE A 183 5.35 24.68 -6.62
CA ILE A 183 6.27 23.86 -7.41
C ILE A 183 7.63 24.01 -6.74
N GLN A 184 8.14 22.96 -6.10
CA GLN A 184 9.46 23.06 -5.50
C GLN A 184 10.45 23.31 -6.62
N PRO A 185 11.16 24.46 -6.68
CA PRO A 185 11.90 24.89 -7.86
C PRO A 185 13.12 24.01 -8.17
N HIS A 186 13.28 22.88 -7.50
CA HIS A 186 14.43 21.98 -7.60
C HIS A 186 14.09 20.51 -7.82
N ARG A 187 12.82 20.16 -8.06
CA ARG A 187 12.47 18.79 -8.46
C ARG A 187 13.00 18.48 -9.85
N HIS A 188 13.74 17.39 -10.00
CA HIS A 188 14.32 17.00 -11.28
C HIS A 188 14.37 15.48 -11.44
N GLY A 189 14.39 15.02 -12.68
CA GLY A 189 14.52 13.61 -13.01
C GLY A 189 13.34 12.77 -12.60
N PHE A 190 13.50 11.48 -12.78
CA PHE A 190 12.50 10.46 -12.48
C PHE A 190 13.01 9.55 -11.38
N ILE A 191 12.07 9.05 -10.56
CA ILE A 191 12.41 8.09 -9.52
C ILE A 191 11.52 6.86 -9.61
N SER A 192 12.12 5.68 -9.48
CA SER A 192 11.43 4.40 -9.33
C SER A 192 11.73 3.83 -7.95
N THR A 193 10.68 3.50 -7.19
CA THR A 193 10.82 2.84 -5.89
C THR A 193 9.97 1.57 -5.83
N GLY A 194 10.26 0.71 -4.84
CA GLY A 194 9.53 -0.53 -4.63
C GLY A 194 10.17 -1.73 -5.34
N LYS A 195 9.72 -2.92 -4.95
CA LYS A 195 10.40 -4.17 -5.30
C LYS A 195 9.49 -5.25 -5.87
N GLU A 196 8.18 -5.16 -5.62
CA GLU A 196 7.25 -6.22 -6.00
C GLU A 196 6.80 -6.05 -7.44
N MET A 197 6.91 -7.12 -8.23
CA MET A 197 6.43 -7.21 -9.61
C MET A 197 6.85 -6.05 -10.52
N ARG A 198 8.08 -5.55 -10.37
CA ARG A 198 8.61 -4.50 -11.24
C ARG A 198 9.04 -5.06 -12.60
N ASP A 199 8.68 -4.35 -13.68
CA ASP A 199 9.12 -4.61 -15.04
C ASP A 199 10.30 -3.70 -15.40
N MET A 200 11.48 -4.06 -14.89
CA MET A 200 12.70 -3.29 -15.10
C MET A 200 13.20 -3.32 -16.56
N PRO A 201 13.06 -4.44 -17.33
CA PRO A 201 13.44 -4.44 -18.74
C PRO A 201 12.73 -3.37 -19.57
N THR A 202 11.40 -3.27 -19.45
CA THR A 202 10.60 -2.24 -20.16
C THR A 202 11.01 -0.85 -19.70
N LEU A 203 11.12 -0.62 -18.38
CA LEU A 203 11.47 0.68 -17.83
C LEU A 203 12.85 1.16 -18.29
N VAL A 204 13.89 0.34 -18.12
CA VAL A 204 15.27 0.68 -18.51
C VAL A 204 15.38 0.93 -20.01
N SER A 205 14.70 0.12 -20.84
CA SER A 205 14.68 0.32 -22.29
C SER A 205 14.09 1.67 -22.70
N ALA A 206 12.98 2.08 -22.08
CA ALA A 206 12.34 3.36 -22.35
C ALA A 206 13.23 4.55 -21.94
N PHE A 207 13.84 4.49 -20.75
CA PHE A 207 14.74 5.55 -20.27
C PHE A 207 16.02 5.64 -21.10
N ARG A 208 16.57 4.53 -21.54
CA ARG A 208 17.73 4.51 -22.46
C ARG A 208 17.43 5.24 -23.77
N THR A 209 16.21 5.10 -24.30
CA THR A 209 15.78 5.75 -25.54
C THR A 209 15.52 7.25 -25.37
N THR A 210 15.02 7.65 -24.20
CA THR A 210 14.68 9.05 -23.93
C THR A 210 15.85 9.86 -23.38
N GLU A 211 16.89 9.20 -22.90
CA GLU A 211 18.04 9.78 -22.19
C GLU A 211 17.65 10.63 -20.97
N ALA A 212 16.42 10.48 -20.46
CA ALA A 212 15.95 11.17 -19.27
C ALA A 212 16.64 10.60 -18.01
N PRO A 213 16.95 11.43 -16.99
CA PRO A 213 17.60 10.95 -15.77
C PRO A 213 16.63 10.13 -14.91
N LEU A 214 17.07 8.92 -14.53
CA LEU A 214 16.31 7.98 -13.71
C LEU A 214 17.12 7.45 -12.52
N ASP A 215 16.60 7.62 -11.33
CA ASP A 215 17.08 6.95 -10.12
C ASP A 215 16.17 5.78 -9.74
N ILE A 216 16.73 4.57 -9.62
CA ILE A 216 16.01 3.35 -9.22
C ILE A 216 16.48 2.94 -7.83
N TYR A 217 15.57 2.94 -6.84
CA TYR A 217 15.83 2.46 -5.49
C TYR A 217 15.14 1.12 -5.27
N ILE A 218 15.94 0.05 -5.17
CA ILE A 218 15.45 -1.32 -5.14
C ILE A 218 16.28 -2.21 -4.19
N CYS A 219 15.74 -3.31 -3.70
CA CYS A 219 16.51 -4.30 -2.94
C CYS A 219 17.27 -5.24 -3.89
N HIS A 220 18.30 -5.95 -3.38
CA HIS A 220 19.08 -6.91 -4.17
C HIS A 220 18.23 -8.05 -4.74
N ALA A 221 17.30 -8.58 -3.94
CA ALA A 221 16.41 -9.66 -4.39
C ALA A 221 15.02 -9.57 -3.73
N TYR A 222 13.96 -9.95 -4.46
CA TYR A 222 12.62 -10.06 -3.93
C TYR A 222 11.72 -10.96 -4.79
N GLY A 223 10.88 -11.79 -4.15
CA GLY A 223 9.87 -12.59 -4.84
C GLY A 223 10.44 -13.57 -5.89
N GLY A 224 11.67 -14.04 -5.71
CA GLY A 224 12.37 -14.92 -6.65
C GLY A 224 13.10 -14.17 -7.77
N THR A 225 13.07 -12.85 -7.81
CA THR A 225 13.85 -12.03 -8.75
C THR A 225 15.13 -11.55 -8.06
N ASP A 226 16.28 -11.87 -8.63
CA ASP A 226 17.58 -11.32 -8.32
C ASP A 226 17.77 -10.04 -9.17
N TYR A 227 17.59 -8.87 -8.55
CA TYR A 227 17.67 -7.60 -9.25
C TYR A 227 19.11 -7.21 -9.58
N GLU A 228 20.08 -7.60 -8.77
CA GLU A 228 21.48 -7.32 -9.05
C GLU A 228 21.93 -8.03 -10.34
N LYS A 229 21.62 -9.33 -10.45
CA LYS A 229 21.86 -10.08 -11.68
C LYS A 229 21.10 -9.49 -12.87
N LEU A 230 19.82 -9.13 -12.67
CA LEU A 230 18.99 -8.55 -13.73
C LEU A 230 19.58 -7.25 -14.29
N PHE A 231 20.01 -6.31 -13.43
CA PHE A 231 20.60 -5.06 -13.88
C PHE A 231 21.98 -5.24 -14.49
N ASN A 232 22.78 -6.22 -14.06
CA ASN A 232 24.04 -6.59 -14.70
C ASN A 232 23.80 -7.12 -16.13
N GLU A 233 22.73 -7.88 -16.36
CA GLU A 233 22.35 -8.40 -17.68
C GLU A 233 21.75 -7.30 -18.58
N LEU A 234 20.90 -6.42 -18.04
CA LEU A 234 20.29 -5.33 -18.80
C LEU A 234 21.29 -4.26 -19.20
N GLY A 235 22.31 -4.03 -18.36
CA GLY A 235 23.17 -2.87 -18.43
C GLY A 235 22.41 -1.57 -18.16
N THR A 236 23.07 -0.58 -17.59
CA THR A 236 22.53 0.77 -17.42
C THR A 236 23.36 1.77 -18.24
N ASP A 237 22.72 2.85 -18.69
CA ASP A 237 23.40 3.97 -19.33
C ASP A 237 23.82 5.03 -18.29
N LYS A 238 24.44 6.12 -18.78
CA LYS A 238 24.92 7.22 -17.93
C LYS A 238 23.81 8.00 -17.20
N ASN A 239 22.54 7.86 -17.63
CA ASN A 239 21.40 8.61 -17.08
C ASN A 239 20.53 7.75 -16.16
N THR A 240 20.79 6.44 -16.09
CA THR A 240 20.05 5.49 -15.23
C THR A 240 20.94 5.01 -14.09
N HIS A 241 20.59 5.41 -12.87
CA HIS A 241 21.33 5.08 -11.65
C HIS A 241 20.54 4.09 -10.80
N VAL A 242 21.13 2.91 -10.54
CA VAL A 242 20.51 1.88 -9.67
C VAL A 242 21.15 1.93 -8.29
N HIS A 243 20.30 2.13 -7.28
CA HIS A 243 20.69 2.17 -5.87
C HIS A 243 20.10 0.94 -5.17
N PHE A 244 20.97 -0.02 -4.84
CA PHE A 244 20.54 -1.15 -4.02
C PHE A 244 20.46 -0.71 -2.57
N ILE A 245 19.27 -0.87 -1.98
CA ILE A 245 18.98 -0.39 -0.62
C ILE A 245 18.58 -1.55 0.28
N GLU A 246 19.20 -1.58 1.47
CA GLU A 246 18.78 -2.43 2.57
C GLU A 246 18.51 -1.54 3.80
N GLY A 247 17.28 -1.61 4.32
CA GLY A 247 16.94 -0.96 5.59
C GLY A 247 16.96 0.58 5.58
N LEU A 248 16.80 1.23 4.42
CA LEU A 248 16.70 2.68 4.37
C LEU A 248 15.46 3.16 5.14
N ALA A 249 15.65 4.12 6.04
CA ALA A 249 14.56 4.69 6.81
C ALA A 249 13.49 5.32 5.89
N HIS A 250 12.21 5.12 6.20
CA HIS A 250 11.10 5.67 5.40
C HIS A 250 11.26 7.16 5.11
N GLN A 251 11.59 7.95 6.14
CA GLN A 251 11.80 9.38 5.98
C GLN A 251 12.89 9.73 4.94
N ALA A 252 14.01 9.01 4.94
CA ALA A 252 15.08 9.23 3.98
C ALA A 252 14.66 8.89 2.55
N MET A 253 13.84 7.82 2.36
CA MET A 253 13.30 7.48 1.06
C MET A 253 12.28 8.51 0.60
N SER A 254 11.36 8.93 1.45
CA SER A 254 10.34 9.94 1.12
C SER A 254 10.98 11.30 0.73
N LEU A 255 12.12 11.67 1.32
CA LEU A 255 12.89 12.86 0.91
C LEU A 255 13.46 12.70 -0.50
N LYS A 256 13.95 11.51 -0.86
CA LYS A 256 14.43 11.22 -2.22
C LYS A 256 13.28 11.26 -3.23
N VAL A 257 12.13 10.67 -2.89
CA VAL A 257 10.91 10.76 -3.72
C VAL A 257 10.50 12.22 -3.89
N ASN A 258 10.51 13.02 -2.83
CA ASN A 258 10.14 14.44 -2.90
C ASN A 258 11.05 15.29 -3.78
N ALA A 259 12.31 14.89 -3.98
CA ALA A 259 13.25 15.58 -4.85
C ALA A 259 13.04 15.28 -6.35
N ALA A 260 12.28 14.27 -6.70
CA ALA A 260 12.02 13.87 -8.09
C ALA A 260 10.90 14.70 -8.73
N ALA A 261 11.04 15.00 -10.02
CA ALA A 261 10.00 15.68 -10.81
C ALA A 261 8.83 14.74 -11.16
N CYS A 262 9.09 13.44 -11.27
CA CYS A 262 8.07 12.43 -11.57
C CYS A 262 8.40 11.08 -10.93
N VAL A 263 7.38 10.39 -10.43
CA VAL A 263 7.49 9.00 -9.93
C VAL A 263 7.10 8.03 -11.04
N VAL A 264 7.90 6.99 -11.26
CA VAL A 264 7.61 5.96 -12.27
C VAL A 264 7.38 4.59 -11.60
N ILE A 265 6.29 3.92 -11.97
CA ILE A 265 5.86 2.64 -11.39
C ILE A 265 5.58 1.65 -12.52
N CYS A 266 6.64 1.12 -13.14
CA CYS A 266 6.54 0.12 -14.19
C CYS A 266 6.42 -1.28 -13.56
N CYS A 267 5.27 -1.92 -13.75
CA CYS A 267 4.94 -3.22 -13.15
C CYS A 267 4.65 -4.26 -14.23
N LYS A 268 4.92 -5.51 -13.89
CA LYS A 268 4.40 -6.68 -14.62
C LYS A 268 2.90 -6.81 -14.38
N GLU A 269 2.20 -7.44 -15.31
CA GLU A 269 0.77 -7.71 -15.17
C GLU A 269 0.47 -8.54 -13.91
N THR A 270 -0.54 -8.11 -13.15
CA THR A 270 -1.00 -8.79 -11.93
C THR A 270 -2.52 -8.67 -11.82
N ASN A 271 -3.12 -9.55 -11.02
CA ASN A 271 -4.53 -9.50 -10.67
C ASN A 271 -4.79 -8.88 -9.28
N TYR A 272 -3.83 -8.12 -8.75
CA TYR A 272 -3.95 -7.44 -7.46
C TYR A 272 -3.25 -6.08 -7.50
N THR A 273 -3.45 -5.29 -6.47
CA THR A 273 -2.94 -3.92 -6.39
C THR A 273 -1.43 -3.93 -6.12
N VAL A 274 -0.62 -3.65 -7.14
CA VAL A 274 0.84 -3.50 -7.05
C VAL A 274 1.22 -2.04 -7.20
N GLY A 275 2.16 -1.57 -6.39
CA GLY A 275 2.66 -0.20 -6.45
C GLY A 275 1.81 0.83 -5.69
N LEU A 276 0.73 0.42 -5.02
CA LEU A 276 -0.17 1.34 -4.32
C LEU A 276 0.56 2.18 -3.25
N THR A 277 1.51 1.62 -2.52
CA THR A 277 2.31 2.38 -1.54
C THR A 277 3.07 3.55 -2.18
N THR A 278 3.65 3.31 -3.36
CA THR A 278 4.37 4.35 -4.11
C THR A 278 3.39 5.38 -4.71
N VAL A 279 2.21 4.92 -5.18
CA VAL A 279 1.15 5.82 -5.68
C VAL A 279 0.69 6.77 -4.57
N VAL A 280 0.30 6.27 -3.40
CA VAL A 280 -0.19 7.12 -2.31
C VAL A 280 0.87 8.07 -1.77
N GLU A 281 2.15 7.68 -1.80
CA GLU A 281 3.27 8.55 -1.47
C GLU A 281 3.44 9.68 -2.49
N ALA A 282 3.43 9.37 -3.79
CA ALA A 282 3.52 10.37 -4.86
C ALA A 282 2.36 11.38 -4.78
N LEU A 283 1.13 10.89 -4.62
CA LEU A 283 -0.05 11.74 -4.44
C LEU A 283 0.08 12.63 -3.21
N ALA A 284 0.50 12.10 -2.06
CA ALA A 284 0.68 12.87 -0.84
C ALA A 284 1.74 13.97 -0.96
N LEU A 285 2.81 13.71 -1.73
CA LEU A 285 3.87 14.66 -1.99
C LEU A 285 3.56 15.63 -3.14
N GLY A 286 2.42 15.47 -3.81
CA GLY A 286 2.05 16.29 -4.95
C GLY A 286 3.01 16.11 -6.13
N ILE A 287 3.43 14.88 -6.41
CA ILE A 287 4.34 14.54 -7.52
C ILE A 287 3.54 13.78 -8.57
N PRO A 288 3.64 14.18 -9.87
CA PRO A 288 3.01 13.44 -10.95
C PRO A 288 3.61 12.04 -11.07
N LEU A 289 2.84 11.12 -11.64
CA LEU A 289 3.32 9.75 -11.81
C LEU A 289 3.06 9.21 -13.21
N ILE A 290 3.95 8.30 -13.66
CA ILE A 290 3.70 7.42 -14.78
C ILE A 290 3.63 6.01 -14.21
N CYS A 291 2.55 5.29 -14.45
CA CYS A 291 2.41 3.94 -13.90
C CYS A 291 1.78 2.96 -14.90
N SER A 292 2.09 1.67 -14.73
CA SER A 292 1.39 0.63 -15.50
C SER A 292 -0.11 0.66 -15.21
N ARG A 293 -0.93 0.50 -16.25
CA ARG A 293 -2.40 0.47 -16.17
C ARG A 293 -2.87 -0.80 -15.44
N ASN A 294 -3.01 -0.69 -14.13
CA ASN A 294 -3.48 -1.79 -13.28
C ASN A 294 -4.97 -1.61 -12.95
N PRO A 295 -5.88 -2.47 -13.47
CA PRO A 295 -7.31 -2.36 -13.21
C PRO A 295 -7.71 -2.50 -11.72
N GLN A 296 -6.85 -3.07 -10.89
CA GLN A 296 -7.08 -3.25 -9.45
C GLN A 296 -6.69 -2.01 -8.63
N MET A 297 -6.09 -0.98 -9.25
CA MET A 297 -5.73 0.26 -8.55
C MET A 297 -7.00 0.99 -8.04
N PRO A 298 -7.01 1.48 -6.78
CA PRO A 298 -8.18 2.20 -6.24
C PRO A 298 -8.35 3.61 -6.80
N VAL A 299 -7.36 4.14 -7.51
CA VAL A 299 -7.39 5.45 -8.16
C VAL A 299 -7.23 5.29 -9.66
N ASP A 300 -8.08 5.98 -10.40
CA ASP A 300 -7.97 6.12 -11.85
C ASP A 300 -7.11 7.33 -12.17
N ILE A 301 -5.83 7.09 -12.46
CA ILE A 301 -4.81 8.13 -12.65
C ILE A 301 -5.14 9.04 -13.83
N ASP A 302 -5.65 8.48 -14.93
CA ASP A 302 -5.99 9.24 -16.13
C ASP A 302 -7.25 10.10 -15.91
N ARG A 303 -8.28 9.54 -15.26
CA ARG A 303 -9.51 10.28 -14.93
C ARG A 303 -9.24 11.43 -13.96
N GLU A 304 -8.45 11.20 -12.92
CA GLU A 304 -8.08 12.22 -11.92
C GLU A 304 -7.01 13.19 -12.48
N LYS A 305 -6.48 12.93 -13.67
CA LYS A 305 -5.43 13.73 -14.36
C LYS A 305 -4.23 14.00 -13.44
N CYS A 306 -3.86 13.03 -12.64
CA CYS A 306 -2.75 13.14 -11.69
C CYS A 306 -1.46 12.45 -12.17
N GLY A 307 -1.46 11.95 -13.42
CA GLY A 307 -0.35 11.27 -14.05
C GLY A 307 -0.76 10.67 -15.39
N ILE A 308 0.02 9.73 -15.88
CA ILE A 308 -0.20 9.01 -17.14
C ILE A 308 -0.15 7.50 -16.86
N THR A 309 -1.12 6.74 -17.37
CA THR A 309 -1.05 5.27 -17.33
C THR A 309 -0.55 4.73 -18.66
N VAL A 310 0.31 3.70 -18.59
CA VAL A 310 0.87 3.00 -19.75
C VAL A 310 0.51 1.52 -19.65
N ASP A 311 0.18 0.88 -20.76
CA ASP A 311 -0.16 -0.53 -20.76
C ASP A 311 1.06 -1.40 -20.40
N TYR A 312 0.80 -2.62 -19.90
CA TYR A 312 1.86 -3.54 -19.51
C TYR A 312 2.75 -3.86 -20.71
N TYR A 313 4.07 -3.87 -20.51
CA TYR A 313 5.09 -4.22 -21.52
C TYR A 313 5.13 -3.31 -22.75
N ASP A 314 4.47 -2.14 -22.71
CA ASP A 314 4.44 -1.16 -23.80
C ASP A 314 5.60 -0.16 -23.67
N THR A 315 6.76 -0.53 -24.21
CA THR A 315 7.97 0.33 -24.17
C THR A 315 7.73 1.67 -24.90
N GLU A 316 7.02 1.68 -26.04
CA GLU A 316 6.74 2.91 -26.77
C GLU A 316 5.81 3.85 -26.00
N GLY A 317 4.78 3.30 -25.34
CA GLY A 317 3.93 4.07 -24.45
C GLY A 317 4.73 4.71 -23.29
N TRP A 318 5.70 3.99 -22.72
CA TRP A 318 6.61 4.54 -21.71
C TRP A 318 7.49 5.66 -22.26
N ILE A 319 8.09 5.49 -23.48
CA ILE A 319 8.89 6.53 -24.14
C ILE A 319 8.06 7.80 -24.32
N ASN A 320 6.84 7.67 -24.83
CA ASN A 320 5.95 8.80 -25.08
C ASN A 320 5.54 9.51 -23.78
N ALA A 321 5.21 8.76 -22.72
CA ALA A 321 4.85 9.32 -21.41
C ALA A 321 6.06 10.06 -20.77
N ILE A 322 7.25 9.51 -20.85
CA ILE A 322 8.48 10.14 -20.33
C ILE A 322 8.76 11.45 -21.10
N ARG A 323 8.71 11.42 -22.44
CA ARG A 323 8.90 12.63 -23.28
C ARG A 323 7.88 13.70 -22.93
N TYR A 324 6.60 13.31 -22.78
CA TYR A 324 5.54 14.25 -22.41
C TYR A 324 5.85 14.96 -21.08
N MET A 325 6.27 14.24 -20.04
CA MET A 325 6.62 14.84 -18.75
C MET A 325 7.83 15.77 -18.84
N VAL A 326 8.80 15.46 -19.69
CA VAL A 326 9.99 16.32 -19.93
C VAL A 326 9.64 17.57 -20.70
N GLU A 327 8.82 17.46 -21.75
CA GLU A 327 8.45 18.54 -22.65
C GLU A 327 7.38 19.48 -22.04
N HIS A 328 6.58 18.98 -21.08
CA HIS A 328 5.48 19.73 -20.47
C HIS A 328 5.61 19.82 -18.91
N PRO A 329 6.69 20.42 -18.38
CA PRO A 329 6.97 20.40 -16.94
C PRO A 329 5.89 21.13 -16.10
N GLU A 330 5.25 22.17 -16.64
CA GLU A 330 4.18 22.87 -15.96
C GLU A 330 2.91 22.02 -15.84
N GLU A 331 2.53 21.30 -16.90
CA GLU A 331 1.41 20.36 -16.86
C GLU A 331 1.70 19.19 -15.93
N ALA A 332 2.93 18.66 -15.95
CA ALA A 332 3.36 17.63 -15.01
C ALA A 332 3.23 18.10 -13.55
N ALA A 333 3.63 19.34 -13.25
CA ALA A 333 3.44 19.92 -11.93
C ALA A 333 1.96 20.05 -11.53
N GLN A 334 1.09 20.45 -12.46
CA GLN A 334 -0.35 20.50 -12.26
C GLN A 334 -0.97 19.12 -12.03
N MET A 335 -0.47 18.08 -12.72
CA MET A 335 -0.84 16.68 -12.45
C MET A 335 -0.53 16.32 -10.99
N GLY A 336 0.65 16.66 -10.49
CA GLY A 336 1.02 16.45 -9.11
C GLY A 336 0.07 17.15 -8.12
N GLN A 337 -0.28 18.41 -8.39
CA GLN A 337 -1.23 19.16 -7.55
C GLN A 337 -2.62 18.52 -7.53
N ARG A 338 -3.14 18.06 -8.67
CA ARG A 338 -4.40 17.31 -8.74
C ARG A 338 -4.32 16.01 -7.96
N GLY A 339 -3.18 15.30 -8.03
CA GLY A 339 -2.93 14.11 -7.23
C GLY A 339 -2.97 14.39 -5.72
N ARG A 340 -2.37 15.48 -5.27
CA ARG A 340 -2.42 15.91 -3.87
C ARG A 340 -3.85 16.24 -3.44
N ALA A 341 -4.60 17.00 -4.22
CA ALA A 341 -5.99 17.33 -3.94
C ALA A 341 -6.87 16.07 -3.86
N PHE A 342 -6.63 15.07 -4.73
CA PHE A 342 -7.30 13.78 -4.65
C PHE A 342 -6.96 13.04 -3.35
N ALA A 343 -5.68 13.00 -2.94
CA ALA A 343 -5.28 12.37 -1.69
C ALA A 343 -5.96 13.03 -0.48
N GLU A 344 -6.02 14.37 -0.43
CA GLU A 344 -6.69 15.12 0.64
C GLU A 344 -8.18 14.80 0.73
N LYS A 345 -8.84 14.69 -0.41
CA LYS A 345 -10.29 14.43 -0.47
C LYS A 345 -10.64 12.97 -0.22
N GLU A 346 -9.95 12.03 -0.85
CA GLU A 346 -10.39 10.65 -0.94
C GLU A 346 -9.40 9.64 -0.33
N LEU A 347 -8.11 9.71 -0.71
CA LEU A 347 -7.17 8.63 -0.47
C LEU A 347 -6.18 8.96 0.64
N ASN A 348 -6.70 9.08 1.87
CA ASN A 348 -5.93 9.43 3.05
C ASN A 348 -6.23 8.52 4.25
N LEU A 349 -5.38 8.60 5.27
CA LEU A 349 -5.46 7.77 6.46
C LEU A 349 -6.75 8.00 7.27
N ALA A 350 -7.25 9.23 7.32
CA ALA A 350 -8.46 9.56 8.06
C ALA A 350 -9.72 8.92 7.43
N ASN A 351 -9.83 8.96 6.10
CA ASN A 351 -10.90 8.30 5.36
C ASN A 351 -10.79 6.77 5.47
N CYS A 352 -9.59 6.22 5.42
CA CYS A 352 -9.36 4.78 5.65
C CYS A 352 -9.86 4.37 7.03
N ALA A 353 -9.53 5.13 8.08
CA ALA A 353 -9.96 4.85 9.44
C ALA A 353 -11.49 4.98 9.61
N GLU A 354 -12.12 5.92 8.90
CA GLU A 354 -13.59 6.07 8.89
C GLU A 354 -14.26 4.85 8.27
N ASP A 355 -13.82 4.44 7.06
CA ASP A 355 -14.38 3.27 6.36
C ASP A 355 -14.26 2.00 7.22
N VAL A 356 -13.09 1.80 7.83
CA VAL A 356 -12.83 0.65 8.72
C VAL A 356 -13.69 0.73 9.99
N ALA A 357 -13.79 1.90 10.63
CA ALA A 357 -14.56 2.09 11.85
C ALA A 357 -16.05 1.83 11.66
N GLN A 358 -16.62 2.22 10.52
CA GLN A 358 -18.03 1.96 10.19
C GLN A 358 -18.32 0.46 10.13
N VAL A 359 -17.48 -0.32 9.43
CA VAL A 359 -17.65 -1.77 9.32
C VAL A 359 -17.48 -2.45 10.67
N LEU A 360 -16.44 -2.11 11.44
CA LEU A 360 -16.19 -2.67 12.77
C LEU A 360 -17.34 -2.40 13.73
N SER A 361 -17.87 -1.18 13.71
CA SER A 361 -19.02 -0.79 14.56
C SER A 361 -20.27 -1.58 14.21
N HIS A 362 -20.56 -1.72 12.91
CA HIS A 362 -21.72 -2.49 12.45
C HIS A 362 -21.65 -3.96 12.90
N VAL A 363 -20.51 -4.60 12.73
CA VAL A 363 -20.32 -6.02 13.08
C VAL A 363 -20.45 -6.27 14.57
N CYS A 364 -19.93 -5.37 15.41
CA CYS A 364 -20.02 -5.52 16.86
C CYS A 364 -21.45 -5.27 17.40
N GLN A 365 -22.19 -4.35 16.77
CA GLN A 365 -23.61 -4.11 17.14
C GLN A 365 -24.51 -5.27 16.75
N ALA A 366 -24.25 -5.96 15.65
CA ALA A 366 -25.04 -7.11 15.20
C ALA A 366 -24.88 -8.35 16.11
N GLN A 367 -23.93 -8.35 17.04
CA GLN A 367 -23.69 -9.45 17.98
C GLN A 367 -24.15 -9.16 19.42
N SER A 368 -24.49 -7.91 19.74
CA SER A 368 -25.09 -7.51 21.02
C SER A 368 -26.61 -7.70 21.00
#